data_455116f5032daf9d5ef33d879d2d4586
#
_entry.id   455116f5032daf9d5ef33d879d2d4586
#
_cell.length_a   1.000
_cell.length_b   1.000
_cell.length_c   1.000
_cell.angle_alpha   90.00
_cell.angle_beta   90.00
_cell.angle_gamma   90.00
#
_symmetry.space_group_name_H-M   'P 1'
#
loop_
_entity.id
_entity.type
_entity.pdbx_description
1 polymer ?
#
loop_
_entity_poly.entity_id
_entity_poly.type
_entity_poly.pdbx_seq_one_letter_code
_entity_poly.pdbx_strand_id
1 'polypeptide(L)'
;MKTRSPQVDCLKDDLHPYVVFLPTSQKSKILSSIFGSKAAVDILRFSLSQGVSRVTYQRDLVRKLDYSNKTIIETLKSLTRLGVLGEEMEKTVKEGRTVWIKAYKLSDAGKWFALLLAEKEDLSAPEKADILQNAFRRYIRWVKTLSEDLHVNKQQLEKIFSEEMNRHP
;
A
#
# COMPACT_ATOMS: atom_id res chain seq x y z
N MET A 1 -11.24 -46.18 -7.18
CA MET A 1 -11.29 -44.90 -7.89
C MET A 1 -11.52 -43.78 -6.88
N LYS A 2 -10.48 -43.00 -6.54
CA LYS A 2 -10.59 -41.85 -5.66
C LYS A 2 -10.74 -40.61 -6.53
N THR A 3 -11.90 -40.01 -6.53
CA THR A 3 -12.18 -38.73 -7.16
C THR A 3 -11.38 -37.64 -6.45
N ARG A 4 -10.40 -37.07 -7.12
CA ARG A 4 -9.70 -35.83 -6.72
C ARG A 4 -10.67 -34.68 -6.86
N SER A 5 -10.94 -34.00 -5.77
CA SER A 5 -11.66 -32.72 -5.76
C SER A 5 -10.79 -31.64 -6.42
N PRO A 6 -11.28 -30.92 -7.42
CA PRO A 6 -10.55 -29.83 -8.05
C PRO A 6 -10.89 -28.51 -7.35
N GLN A 7 -10.31 -28.25 -6.19
CA GLN A 7 -10.69 -27.01 -5.45
C GLN A 7 -9.54 -26.27 -4.74
N VAL A 8 -8.27 -26.54 -5.03
CA VAL A 8 -7.17 -25.89 -4.28
C VAL A 8 -6.29 -24.95 -5.13
N ASP A 9 -6.30 -25.07 -6.46
CA ASP A 9 -5.41 -24.26 -7.30
C ASP A 9 -5.98 -22.90 -7.75
N CYS A 10 -7.30 -22.70 -7.69
CA CYS A 10 -7.93 -21.48 -8.18
C CYS A 10 -7.78 -20.27 -7.22
N LEU A 11 -7.43 -20.49 -5.94
CA LEU A 11 -7.38 -19.44 -4.91
C LEU A 11 -6.05 -18.67 -4.85
N LYS A 12 -4.99 -19.14 -5.48
CA LYS A 12 -3.68 -18.50 -5.42
C LYS A 12 -3.52 -17.30 -6.37
N ASP A 13 -4.16 -17.35 -7.52
CA ASP A 13 -4.02 -16.32 -8.55
C ASP A 13 -5.03 -15.18 -8.42
N ASP A 14 -6.18 -15.43 -7.76
CA ASP A 14 -7.27 -14.46 -7.63
C ASP A 14 -7.33 -13.72 -6.27
N LEU A 15 -6.37 -13.94 -5.36
CA LEU A 15 -6.43 -13.33 -4.05
C LEU A 15 -6.27 -11.80 -4.09
N HIS A 16 -5.48 -11.29 -5.01
CA HIS A 16 -5.14 -9.87 -5.10
C HIS A 16 -6.35 -8.97 -5.39
N PRO A 17 -7.22 -9.25 -6.36
CA PRO A 17 -8.44 -8.46 -6.57
C PRO A 17 -9.40 -8.53 -5.39
N TYR A 18 -9.55 -9.70 -4.76
CA TYR A 18 -10.49 -9.90 -3.66
C TYR A 18 -10.13 -9.18 -2.37
N VAL A 19 -8.85 -8.85 -2.13
CA VAL A 19 -8.45 -8.09 -0.95
C VAL A 19 -9.17 -6.75 -0.86
N VAL A 20 -9.47 -6.11 -1.99
CA VAL A 20 -10.20 -4.83 -2.04
C VAL A 20 -11.61 -4.96 -1.46
N PHE A 21 -12.25 -6.10 -1.66
CA PHE A 21 -13.65 -6.36 -1.24
C PHE A 21 -13.78 -6.97 0.16
N LEU A 22 -12.66 -7.34 0.80
CA LEU A 22 -12.70 -7.91 2.14
C LEU A 22 -13.09 -6.86 3.20
N PRO A 23 -13.76 -7.28 4.30
CA PRO A 23 -13.97 -6.42 5.45
C PRO A 23 -12.66 -5.86 6.01
N THR A 24 -12.70 -4.65 6.54
CA THR A 24 -11.50 -3.92 7.05
C THR A 24 -10.67 -4.75 8.04
N SER A 25 -11.34 -5.53 8.91
CA SER A 25 -10.65 -6.42 9.86
C SER A 25 -9.83 -7.51 9.19
N GLN A 26 -10.33 -8.09 8.09
CA GLN A 26 -9.62 -9.11 7.31
C GLN A 26 -8.48 -8.49 6.49
N LYS A 27 -8.70 -7.34 5.87
CA LYS A 27 -7.64 -6.56 5.20
C LYS A 27 -6.48 -6.28 6.14
N SER A 28 -6.79 -5.86 7.38
CA SER A 28 -5.78 -5.59 8.41
C SER A 28 -4.94 -6.81 8.75
N LYS A 29 -5.56 -8.00 8.87
CA LYS A 29 -4.84 -9.26 9.13
C LYS A 29 -3.90 -9.61 7.98
N ILE A 30 -4.36 -9.51 6.74
CA ILE A 30 -3.54 -9.79 5.55
C ILE A 30 -2.36 -8.82 5.47
N LEU A 31 -2.61 -7.51 5.63
CA LEU A 31 -1.54 -6.51 5.58
C LEU A 31 -0.58 -6.65 6.77
N SER A 32 -1.06 -7.01 7.96
CA SER A 32 -0.18 -7.33 9.10
C SER A 32 0.74 -8.50 8.79
N SER A 33 0.26 -9.50 8.08
CA SER A 33 1.08 -10.65 7.65
C SER A 33 2.11 -10.25 6.59
N ILE A 34 1.72 -9.42 5.61
CA ILE A 34 2.63 -8.91 4.57
C ILE A 34 3.73 -8.05 5.18
N PHE A 35 3.40 -7.17 6.11
CA PHE A 35 4.38 -6.28 6.76
C PHE A 35 5.05 -6.89 8.00
N GLY A 36 4.64 -8.09 8.41
CA GLY A 36 5.16 -8.75 9.60
C GLY A 36 4.84 -8.05 10.93
N SER A 37 3.93 -7.05 10.93
CA SER A 37 3.65 -6.23 12.10
C SER A 37 2.28 -5.56 12.06
N LYS A 38 1.53 -5.67 13.18
CA LYS A 38 0.31 -4.87 13.39
C LYS A 38 0.62 -3.37 13.45
N ALA A 39 1.75 -3.00 14.06
CA ALA A 39 2.17 -1.60 14.15
C ALA A 39 2.32 -0.95 12.77
N ALA A 40 2.73 -1.69 11.74
CA ALA A 40 2.81 -1.19 10.37
C ALA A 40 1.43 -0.80 9.83
N VAL A 41 0.42 -1.61 10.06
CA VAL A 41 -0.97 -1.31 9.65
C VAL A 41 -1.51 -0.11 10.40
N ASP A 42 -1.26 -0.01 11.70
CA ASP A 42 -1.72 1.11 12.53
C ASP A 42 -1.02 2.42 12.15
N ILE A 43 0.26 2.39 11.77
CA ILE A 43 0.98 3.55 11.21
C ILE A 43 0.35 4.00 9.88
N LEU A 44 0.02 3.06 8.99
CA LEU A 44 -0.64 3.39 7.72
C LEU A 44 -2.03 4.00 7.93
N ARG A 45 -2.83 3.46 8.86
CA ARG A 45 -4.12 4.03 9.25
C ARG A 45 -3.98 5.43 9.83
N PHE A 46 -3.01 5.62 10.71
CA PHE A 46 -2.73 6.94 11.25
C PHE A 46 -2.36 7.93 10.14
N SER A 47 -1.48 7.55 9.22
CA SER A 47 -1.11 8.40 8.09
C SER A 47 -2.32 8.71 7.20
N LEU A 48 -3.19 7.73 6.96
CA LEU A 48 -4.44 7.92 6.23
C LEU A 48 -5.36 8.93 6.93
N SER A 49 -5.54 8.81 8.25
CA SER A 49 -6.39 9.73 9.03
C SER A 49 -5.87 11.18 9.04
N GLN A 50 -4.57 11.39 8.82
CA GLN A 50 -4.00 12.72 8.65
C GLN A 50 -4.17 13.27 7.22
N GLY A 51 -4.48 12.41 6.26
CA GLY A 51 -4.56 12.67 4.83
C GLY A 51 -3.40 12.07 4.05
N VAL A 52 -3.70 11.41 2.94
CA VAL A 52 -2.73 10.62 2.15
C VAL A 52 -1.52 11.39 1.60
N SER A 53 -1.64 12.70 1.48
CA SER A 53 -0.57 13.58 1.00
C SER A 53 0.16 14.32 2.12
N ARG A 54 -0.29 14.16 3.36
CA ARG A 54 0.31 14.83 4.52
C ARG A 54 1.51 14.07 5.06
N VAL A 55 2.34 14.83 5.73
CA VAL A 55 3.53 14.33 6.42
C VAL A 55 3.13 13.80 7.80
N THR A 56 3.68 12.66 8.16
CA THR A 56 3.53 12.05 9.48
C THR A 56 4.86 12.14 10.23
N TYR A 57 4.86 12.64 11.46
CA TYR A 57 6.06 12.74 12.28
C TYR A 57 6.16 11.58 13.28
N GLN A 58 7.37 11.07 13.48
CA GLN A 58 7.62 9.99 14.45
C GLN A 58 7.07 10.33 15.85
N ARG A 59 7.24 11.56 16.32
CA ARG A 59 6.75 12.00 17.63
C ARG A 59 5.24 11.87 17.80
N ASP A 60 4.49 12.10 16.71
CA ASP A 60 3.02 12.04 16.74
C ASP A 60 2.55 10.59 16.75
N LEU A 61 3.25 9.70 16.06
CA LEU A 61 3.02 8.25 16.13
C LEU A 61 3.26 7.70 17.53
N VAL A 62 4.38 8.10 18.19
CA VAL A 62 4.70 7.68 19.56
C VAL A 62 3.66 8.17 20.57
N ARG A 63 3.07 9.34 20.33
CA ARG A 63 2.02 9.90 21.20
C ARG A 63 0.64 9.27 21.00
N LYS A 64 0.32 8.87 19.78
CA LYS A 64 -1.04 8.50 19.37
C LYS A 64 -1.26 7.00 19.28
N LEU A 65 -0.19 6.26 19.01
CA LEU A 65 -0.25 4.81 18.92
C LEU A 65 0.30 4.18 20.20
N ASP A 66 -0.35 3.12 20.65
CA ASP A 66 0.03 2.37 21.86
C ASP A 66 1.18 1.39 21.56
N TYR A 67 2.34 1.96 21.20
CA TYR A 67 3.56 1.23 20.92
C TYR A 67 4.78 1.89 21.55
N SER A 68 5.78 1.08 21.90
CA SER A 68 7.07 1.62 22.35
C SER A 68 7.74 2.46 21.25
N ASN A 69 8.52 3.47 21.66
CA ASN A 69 9.29 4.28 20.71
C ASN A 69 10.20 3.40 19.82
N LYS A 70 10.80 2.33 20.39
CA LYS A 70 11.60 1.36 19.66
C LYS A 70 10.76 0.69 18.55
N THR A 71 9.58 0.19 18.88
CA THR A 71 8.67 -0.45 17.92
C THR A 71 8.30 0.50 16.77
N ILE A 72 7.96 1.75 17.09
CA ILE A 72 7.64 2.77 16.07
C ILE A 72 8.84 3.00 15.13
N ILE A 73 10.05 3.21 15.68
CA ILE A 73 11.25 3.46 14.88
C ILE A 73 11.57 2.26 13.97
N GLU A 74 11.53 1.04 14.50
CA GLU A 74 11.83 -0.17 13.73
C GLU A 74 10.80 -0.39 12.61
N THR A 75 9.52 -0.15 12.91
CA THR A 75 8.45 -0.27 11.92
C THR A 75 8.56 0.79 10.83
N LEU A 76 8.84 2.05 11.18
CA LEU A 76 9.08 3.12 10.20
C LEU A 76 10.26 2.78 9.27
N LYS A 77 11.38 2.30 9.82
CA LYS A 77 12.53 1.85 9.03
C LYS A 77 12.16 0.69 8.08
N SER A 78 11.35 -0.25 8.55
CA SER A 78 10.88 -1.38 7.74
C SER A 78 10.00 -0.91 6.59
N LEU A 79 9.00 -0.06 6.88
CA LEU A 79 8.10 0.49 5.86
C LEU A 79 8.84 1.36 4.83
N THR A 80 9.86 2.11 5.27
CA THR A 80 10.72 2.89 4.36
C THR A 80 11.56 1.98 3.47
N ARG A 81 12.15 0.92 4.02
CA ARG A 81 12.91 -0.08 3.25
C ARG A 81 12.05 -0.81 2.22
N LEU A 82 10.80 -1.08 2.55
CA LEU A 82 9.81 -1.68 1.63
C LEU A 82 9.28 -0.68 0.60
N GLY A 83 9.71 0.57 0.64
CA GLY A 83 9.23 1.60 -0.27
C GLY A 83 7.78 2.03 -0.06
N VAL A 84 7.20 1.72 1.11
CA VAL A 84 5.82 2.11 1.49
C VAL A 84 5.81 3.54 2.02
N LEU A 85 6.85 3.94 2.75
CA LEU A 85 7.06 5.31 3.21
C LEU A 85 8.31 5.91 2.57
N GLY A 86 8.25 7.21 2.28
CA GLY A 86 9.43 8.05 2.03
C GLY A 86 9.82 8.76 3.33
N GLU A 87 11.12 8.78 3.65
CA GLU A 87 11.66 9.54 4.79
C GLU A 87 12.26 10.86 4.28
N GLU A 88 11.91 11.95 4.91
CA GLU A 88 12.43 13.29 4.64
C GLU A 88 12.89 13.94 5.94
N MET A 89 13.83 14.88 5.85
CA MET A 89 14.24 15.71 6.98
C MET A 89 13.62 17.09 6.84
N GLU A 90 12.81 17.48 7.81
CA GLU A 90 12.21 18.81 7.86
C GLU A 90 12.87 19.68 8.92
N LYS A 91 13.05 20.95 8.54
CA LYS A 91 13.60 21.98 9.43
C LYS A 91 12.46 22.63 10.18
N THR A 92 12.54 22.63 11.50
CA THR A 92 11.58 23.32 12.38
C THR A 92 12.30 24.19 13.39
N VAL A 93 11.64 25.21 13.89
CA VAL A 93 12.17 26.06 14.97
C VAL A 93 11.48 25.66 16.28
N LYS A 94 12.28 25.27 17.28
CA LYS A 94 11.80 24.95 18.62
C LYS A 94 12.60 25.79 19.63
N GLU A 95 11.91 26.58 20.42
CA GLU A 95 12.53 27.46 21.44
C GLU A 95 13.65 28.36 20.90
N GLY A 96 13.44 28.95 19.70
CA GLY A 96 14.43 29.77 19.01
C GLY A 96 15.61 29.04 18.37
N ARG A 97 15.64 27.70 18.44
CA ARG A 97 16.69 26.87 17.84
C ARG A 97 16.13 26.11 16.64
N THR A 98 16.94 26.06 15.59
CA THR A 98 16.62 25.21 14.42
C THR A 98 16.90 23.76 14.76
N VAL A 99 15.89 22.90 14.59
CA VAL A 99 15.99 21.44 14.79
C VAL A 99 15.55 20.74 13.50
N TRP A 100 16.25 19.67 13.16
CA TRP A 100 15.85 18.76 12.08
C TRP A 100 15.01 17.64 12.65
N ILE A 101 13.85 17.40 12.05
CA ILE A 101 12.95 16.32 12.44
C ILE A 101 12.69 15.39 11.27
N LYS A 102 12.58 14.10 11.58
CA LYS A 102 12.20 13.10 10.58
C LYS A 102 10.71 13.17 10.30
N ALA A 103 10.41 13.26 9.02
CA ALA A 103 9.09 13.32 8.46
C ALA A 103 8.90 12.15 7.50
N TYR A 104 7.72 11.58 7.49
CA TYR A 104 7.39 10.41 6.68
C TYR A 104 6.17 10.72 5.81
N LYS A 105 6.25 10.37 4.52
CA LYS A 105 5.15 10.49 3.57
C LYS A 105 4.79 9.13 2.99
N LEU A 106 3.52 8.90 2.72
CA LEU A 106 3.11 7.74 1.94
C LEU A 106 3.66 7.86 0.52
N SER A 107 4.43 6.86 0.10
CA SER A 107 4.78 6.68 -1.31
C SER A 107 3.53 6.30 -2.13
N ASP A 108 3.62 6.18 -3.45
CA ASP A 108 2.49 5.67 -4.23
C ASP A 108 2.11 4.24 -3.85
N ALA A 109 3.08 3.39 -3.49
CA ALA A 109 2.79 2.07 -2.93
C ALA A 109 2.11 2.18 -1.56
N GLY A 110 2.57 3.10 -0.70
CA GLY A 110 1.96 3.38 0.59
C GLY A 110 0.52 3.89 0.45
N LYS A 111 0.25 4.77 -0.50
CA LYS A 111 -1.09 5.25 -0.82
C LYS A 111 -2.02 4.13 -1.29
N TRP A 112 -1.49 3.19 -2.08
CA TRP A 112 -2.24 2.01 -2.49
C TRP A 112 -2.64 1.14 -1.29
N PHE A 113 -1.71 0.84 -0.38
CA PHE A 113 -2.02 0.11 0.85
C PHE A 113 -2.97 0.88 1.77
N ALA A 114 -2.84 2.20 1.86
CA ALA A 114 -3.76 3.05 2.59
C ALA A 114 -5.17 2.98 1.99
N LEU A 115 -5.30 2.99 0.65
CA LEU A 115 -6.59 2.81 -0.03
C LEU A 115 -7.25 1.48 0.33
N LEU A 116 -6.48 0.39 0.42
CA LEU A 116 -7.02 -0.91 0.85
C LEU A 116 -7.54 -0.90 2.29
N LEU A 117 -6.95 -0.06 3.16
CA LEU A 117 -7.35 0.10 4.56
C LEU A 117 -8.45 1.14 4.75
N ALA A 118 -8.63 2.04 3.79
CA ALA A 118 -9.58 3.15 3.88
C ALA A 118 -11.01 2.65 4.01
N GLU A 119 -11.78 3.31 4.85
CA GLU A 119 -13.23 3.20 4.88
C GLU A 119 -13.84 4.14 3.82
N LYS A 120 -15.14 4.05 3.63
CA LYS A 120 -15.80 4.73 2.50
C LYS A 120 -15.56 6.24 2.50
N GLU A 121 -15.40 6.84 3.67
CA GLU A 121 -15.34 8.29 3.89
C GLU A 121 -13.91 8.84 4.09
N ASP A 122 -12.92 7.98 4.27
CA ASP A 122 -11.53 8.38 4.55
C ASP A 122 -10.85 9.08 3.37
N LEU A 123 -11.31 8.85 2.15
CA LEU A 123 -10.75 9.37 0.92
C LEU A 123 -11.84 9.91 0.00
N SER A 124 -11.61 11.07 -0.56
CA SER A 124 -12.46 11.63 -1.61
C SER A 124 -12.39 10.80 -2.91
N ALA A 125 -13.42 10.91 -3.75
CA ALA A 125 -13.44 10.21 -5.04
C ALA A 125 -12.24 10.57 -5.94
N PRO A 126 -11.81 11.84 -6.05
CA PRO A 126 -10.59 12.18 -6.81
C PRO A 126 -9.33 11.52 -6.26
N GLU A 127 -9.14 11.48 -4.92
CA GLU A 127 -7.98 10.83 -4.31
C GLU A 127 -7.97 9.32 -4.60
N LYS A 128 -9.12 8.66 -4.50
CA LYS A 128 -9.26 7.24 -4.87
C LYS A 128 -8.89 7.00 -6.33
N ALA A 129 -9.38 7.84 -7.23
CA ALA A 129 -9.10 7.75 -8.65
C ALA A 129 -7.61 7.96 -8.96
N ASP A 130 -6.96 8.96 -8.36
CA ASP A 130 -5.53 9.21 -8.53
C ASP A 130 -4.67 8.04 -8.02
N ILE A 131 -4.98 7.52 -6.84
CA ILE A 131 -4.28 6.35 -6.27
C ILE A 131 -4.43 5.14 -7.18
N LEU A 132 -5.64 4.85 -7.67
CA LEU A 132 -5.90 3.74 -8.57
C LEU A 132 -5.11 3.89 -9.89
N GLN A 133 -5.14 5.07 -10.51
CA GLN A 133 -4.40 5.35 -11.74
C GLN A 133 -2.89 5.18 -11.56
N ASN A 134 -2.33 5.67 -10.45
CA ASN A 134 -0.92 5.55 -10.15
C ASN A 134 -0.50 4.09 -9.89
N ALA A 135 -1.32 3.32 -9.15
CA ALA A 135 -1.10 1.88 -8.96
C ALA A 135 -1.14 1.13 -10.29
N PHE A 136 -2.10 1.46 -11.15
CA PHE A 136 -2.24 0.86 -12.47
C PHE A 136 -1.05 1.17 -13.39
N ARG A 137 -0.58 2.42 -13.44
CA ARG A 137 0.63 2.78 -14.20
C ARG A 137 1.86 1.99 -13.73
N ARG A 138 2.02 1.77 -12.42
CA ARG A 138 3.10 0.95 -11.86
C ARG A 138 2.98 -0.51 -12.29
N TYR A 139 1.78 -1.06 -12.23
CA TYR A 139 1.51 -2.42 -12.68
C TYR A 139 1.89 -2.61 -14.15
N ILE A 140 1.46 -1.71 -15.03
CA ILE A 140 1.81 -1.76 -16.46
C ILE A 140 3.33 -1.70 -16.67
N ARG A 141 4.05 -0.82 -15.95
CA ARG A 141 5.53 -0.75 -16.05
C ARG A 141 6.17 -2.06 -15.62
N TRP A 142 5.71 -2.65 -14.53
CA TRP A 142 6.20 -3.93 -14.05
C TRP A 142 5.94 -5.06 -15.06
N VAL A 143 4.72 -5.16 -15.58
CA VAL A 143 4.36 -6.14 -16.62
C VAL A 143 5.23 -5.96 -17.86
N LYS A 144 5.49 -4.71 -18.27
CA LYS A 144 6.39 -4.41 -19.39
C LYS A 144 7.80 -4.96 -19.13
N THR A 145 8.40 -4.64 -18.00
CA THR A 145 9.75 -5.13 -17.65
C THR A 145 9.78 -6.66 -17.63
N LEU A 146 8.80 -7.28 -16.94
CA LEU A 146 8.72 -8.73 -16.84
C LEU A 146 8.52 -9.39 -18.23
N SER A 147 7.75 -8.77 -19.13
CA SER A 147 7.56 -9.27 -20.49
C SER A 147 8.84 -9.24 -21.32
N GLU A 148 9.69 -8.24 -21.10
CA GLU A 148 11.01 -8.15 -21.72
C GLU A 148 11.93 -9.27 -21.20
N ASP A 149 11.97 -9.48 -19.90
CA ASP A 149 12.78 -10.54 -19.26
C ASP A 149 12.34 -11.95 -19.68
N LEU A 150 11.05 -12.18 -19.85
CA LEU A 150 10.45 -13.47 -20.21
C LEU A 150 10.25 -13.65 -21.72
N HIS A 151 10.66 -12.68 -22.53
CA HIS A 151 10.47 -12.69 -24.00
C HIS A 151 9.00 -12.87 -24.44
N VAL A 152 8.05 -12.33 -23.67
CA VAL A 152 6.62 -12.38 -23.99
C VAL A 152 6.28 -11.30 -25.03
N ASN A 153 5.43 -11.65 -26.00
CA ASN A 153 5.00 -10.72 -27.04
C ASN A 153 4.15 -9.58 -26.45
N LYS A 154 4.66 -8.37 -26.55
CA LYS A 154 4.03 -7.14 -26.03
C LYS A 154 2.67 -6.86 -26.66
N GLN A 155 2.52 -7.09 -27.97
CA GLN A 155 1.26 -6.88 -28.69
C GLN A 155 0.16 -7.83 -28.19
N GLN A 156 0.55 -9.05 -27.80
CA GLN A 156 -0.40 -10.01 -27.22
C GLN A 156 -0.90 -9.53 -25.85
N LEU A 157 -0.02 -8.96 -25.01
CA LEU A 157 -0.43 -8.39 -23.72
C LEU A 157 -1.34 -7.17 -23.90
N GLU A 158 -1.05 -6.29 -24.86
CA GLU A 158 -1.90 -5.14 -25.19
C GLU A 158 -3.29 -5.58 -25.67
N LYS A 159 -3.35 -6.64 -26.47
CA LYS A 159 -4.61 -7.22 -26.95
C LYS A 159 -5.43 -7.79 -25.79
N ILE A 160 -4.83 -8.62 -24.93
CA ILE A 160 -5.48 -9.18 -23.73
C ILE A 160 -6.02 -8.07 -22.84
N PHE A 161 -5.19 -7.04 -22.57
CA PHE A 161 -5.62 -5.89 -21.77
C PHE A 161 -6.84 -5.20 -22.37
N SER A 162 -6.80 -4.93 -23.68
CA SER A 162 -7.90 -4.27 -24.39
C SER A 162 -9.19 -5.10 -24.37
N GLU A 163 -9.07 -6.42 -24.51
CA GLU A 163 -10.21 -7.35 -24.46
C GLU A 163 -10.85 -7.36 -23.06
N GLU A 164 -10.04 -7.44 -21.99
CA GLU A 164 -10.56 -7.44 -20.62
C GLU A 164 -11.17 -6.08 -20.22
N MET A 165 -10.57 -4.95 -20.63
CA MET A 165 -11.14 -3.63 -20.36
C MET A 165 -12.48 -3.38 -21.07
N ASN A 166 -12.73 -4.04 -22.21
CA ASN A 166 -13.96 -3.90 -22.96
C ASN A 166 -14.98 -5.02 -22.67
N ARG A 167 -14.63 -5.98 -21.82
CA ARG A 167 -15.53 -7.05 -21.42
C ARG A 167 -16.62 -6.47 -20.51
N HIS A 168 -17.85 -6.54 -20.96
CA HIS A 168 -18.98 -6.19 -20.10
C HIS A 168 -19.16 -7.26 -19.01
N PRO A 169 -19.47 -6.84 -17.74
CA PRO A 169 -19.72 -7.77 -16.65
C PRO A 169 -20.95 -8.63 -16.89
#